data_cf37ae583395ee0ea48068719b4e9588
#
_entry.id   cf37ae583395ee0ea48068719b4e9588
#
_cell.length_a   1.000
_cell.length_b   1.000
_cell.length_c   1.000
_cell.angle_alpha   90.00
_cell.angle_beta   90.00
_cell.angle_gamma   90.00
#
_symmetry.space_group_name_H-M   'P 1'
#
loop_
_entity.id
_entity.type
_entity.pdbx_description
1 polymer ?
#
loop_
_entity_poly.entity_id
_entity_poly.type
_entity_poly.pdbx_seq_one_letter_code
_entity_poly.pdbx_strand_id
1 'polypeptide(L)'
;FSTNNKLAKYVNSPETLAFKKSQIFFGLHKTKRAIAKSESVIICEGQLDLIRCFESGIENIVAPLGTALTESHIKLLRRFTGEKGEVILCFDSDSAGYKAALRAYGELSQAGLFTRSIKLPPEYDPDKLILEKGAEEFKSLIIEAVTFHDFQIETLSKKFNLNDSRDRVQFANELSHTISLIKDPIARDTSINDVAIRIGVSADQFRKRVANSSKNKIESNKVGNDIEKSSNQIEVGPDIEILIKLALTDHDTIEWIKGSLNLDNDFKDINDSDILIELFRSFPKSIRPEDVNAFISTKELELQSLLNEIILKETMLLTLVDAKKALIRLRIKSLQNKIDLIKTFSLKEGLSNEEILTITSKVETQRKELLDFKKALTNIDDRRR
;
A
#
# COMPACT_ATOMS: atom_id res chain seq x y z
N PHE A 1 -28.53 15.91 1.21
CA PHE A 1 -27.92 14.79 1.93
C PHE A 1 -28.56 13.50 1.39
N SER A 2 -27.76 12.68 0.70
CA SER A 2 -28.26 11.41 0.16
C SER A 2 -28.32 10.38 1.27
N THR A 3 -29.49 9.80 1.49
CA THR A 3 -29.73 8.70 2.42
C THR A 3 -29.24 7.33 1.89
N ASN A 4 -28.56 7.32 0.75
CA ASN A 4 -28.03 6.10 0.13
C ASN A 4 -26.58 5.90 0.54
N ASN A 5 -26.34 5.01 1.50
CA ASN A 5 -25.00 4.67 2.08
C ASN A 5 -23.96 4.12 1.08
N LYS A 6 -24.20 4.19 -0.23
CA LYS A 6 -23.32 3.70 -1.29
C LYS A 6 -22.63 4.79 -2.14
N LEU A 7 -22.96 6.06 -1.92
CA LEU A 7 -22.35 7.14 -2.67
C LEU A 7 -21.27 7.83 -1.84
N ALA A 8 -20.10 8.04 -2.42
CA ALA A 8 -19.04 8.81 -1.77
C ALA A 8 -19.56 10.20 -1.37
N LYS A 9 -19.33 10.62 -0.12
CA LYS A 9 -19.77 11.92 0.43
C LYS A 9 -19.21 13.09 -0.38
N TYR A 10 -18.01 12.93 -0.93
CA TYR A 10 -17.33 13.89 -1.80
C TYR A 10 -16.65 13.18 -2.96
N VAL A 11 -16.65 13.81 -4.12
CA VAL A 11 -15.94 13.32 -5.32
C VAL A 11 -14.86 14.34 -5.67
N ASN A 12 -13.61 13.91 -5.62
CA ASN A 12 -12.48 14.73 -6.05
C ASN A 12 -12.46 14.84 -7.59
N SER A 13 -11.90 15.93 -8.11
CA SER A 13 -11.63 16.07 -9.54
C SER A 13 -10.77 14.90 -10.06
N PRO A 14 -10.97 14.49 -11.32
CA PRO A 14 -10.08 13.50 -11.94
C PRO A 14 -8.65 14.04 -12.02
N GLU A 15 -7.68 13.13 -12.05
CA GLU A 15 -6.28 13.51 -12.25
C GLU A 15 -6.04 14.04 -13.66
N THR A 16 -5.14 15.01 -13.78
CA THR A 16 -4.71 15.60 -15.04
C THR A 16 -3.19 15.75 -15.07
N LEU A 17 -2.62 16.15 -16.19
CA LEU A 17 -1.17 16.45 -16.27
C LEU A 17 -0.75 17.54 -15.27
N ALA A 18 -1.64 18.49 -14.94
CA ALA A 18 -1.38 19.58 -13.99
C ALA A 18 -1.88 19.30 -12.58
N PHE A 19 -2.69 18.28 -12.37
CA PHE A 19 -3.30 17.95 -11.09
C PHE A 19 -3.07 16.49 -10.72
N LYS A 20 -2.11 16.24 -9.85
CA LYS A 20 -1.78 14.91 -9.32
C LYS A 20 -1.99 14.90 -7.82
N LYS A 21 -3.02 14.19 -7.35
CA LYS A 21 -3.39 14.08 -5.92
C LYS A 21 -2.23 13.60 -5.07
N SER A 22 -1.41 12.70 -5.61
CA SER A 22 -0.24 12.14 -4.95
C SER A 22 0.95 13.11 -4.79
N GLN A 23 0.87 14.32 -5.39
CA GLN A 23 1.95 15.30 -5.40
C GLN A 23 1.60 16.61 -4.72
N ILE A 24 0.36 16.79 -4.28
CA ILE A 24 -0.11 18.05 -3.70
C ILE A 24 -0.95 17.80 -2.45
N PHE A 25 -0.93 18.78 -1.55
CA PHE A 25 -1.87 18.87 -0.44
C PHE A 25 -2.95 19.93 -0.71
N PHE A 26 -4.18 19.61 -0.32
CA PHE A 26 -5.22 20.63 -0.21
C PHE A 26 -4.82 21.67 0.83
N GLY A 27 -5.08 22.93 0.53
CA GLY A 27 -4.79 24.06 1.43
C GLY A 27 -3.34 24.56 1.41
N LEU A 28 -2.34 23.80 0.94
CA LEU A 28 -0.92 24.13 1.03
C LEU A 28 -0.58 25.52 0.45
N HIS A 29 -1.26 25.95 -0.61
CA HIS A 29 -1.05 27.28 -1.22
C HIS A 29 -1.35 28.44 -0.26
N LYS A 30 -2.26 28.26 0.69
CA LYS A 30 -2.61 29.21 1.76
C LYS A 30 -1.72 29.04 2.99
N THR A 31 -1.46 27.79 3.39
CA THR A 31 -0.91 27.42 4.69
C THR A 31 0.63 27.40 4.74
N LYS A 32 1.30 27.30 3.58
CA LYS A 32 2.76 27.12 3.48
C LYS A 32 3.59 28.17 4.25
N ARG A 33 3.10 29.43 4.39
CA ARG A 33 3.83 30.47 5.14
C ARG A 33 3.72 30.23 6.65
N ALA A 34 2.55 29.82 7.12
CA ALA A 34 2.35 29.50 8.53
C ALA A 34 3.14 28.25 8.92
N ILE A 35 3.15 27.22 8.06
CA ILE A 35 3.96 26.02 8.24
C ILE A 35 5.45 26.35 8.35
N ALA A 36 5.98 27.18 7.43
CA ALA A 36 7.38 27.56 7.45
C ALA A 36 7.74 28.42 8.68
N LYS A 37 6.82 29.25 9.17
CA LYS A 37 7.02 30.07 10.37
C LYS A 37 7.00 29.25 11.65
N SER A 38 6.12 28.26 11.75
CA SER A 38 5.97 27.41 12.93
C SER A 38 6.90 26.21 12.92
N GLU A 39 7.57 25.93 11.81
CA GLU A 39 8.33 24.70 11.56
C GLU A 39 7.51 23.42 11.87
N SER A 40 6.19 23.52 11.80
CA SER A 40 5.28 22.44 12.10
C SER A 40 4.08 22.42 11.16
N VAL A 41 3.55 21.22 10.90
CA VAL A 41 2.38 21.03 10.05
C VAL A 41 1.41 20.04 10.67
N ILE A 42 0.13 20.37 10.63
CA ILE A 42 -0.95 19.46 11.02
C ILE A 42 -1.47 18.81 9.75
N ILE A 43 -1.65 17.49 9.77
CA ILE A 43 -2.27 16.74 8.68
C ILE A 43 -3.61 16.20 9.18
N CYS A 44 -4.71 16.64 8.56
CA CYS A 44 -6.05 16.09 8.79
C CYS A 44 -6.51 15.24 7.58
N GLU A 45 -7.58 14.46 7.73
CA GLU A 45 -8.09 13.60 6.66
C GLU A 45 -8.91 14.37 5.64
N GLY A 46 -9.79 15.24 6.12
CA GLY A 46 -10.82 15.89 5.33
C GLY A 46 -10.48 17.32 4.90
N GLN A 47 -11.00 17.68 3.72
CA GLN A 47 -10.87 19.06 3.22
C GLN A 47 -11.73 20.04 4.05
N LEU A 48 -12.87 19.59 4.58
CA LEU A 48 -13.73 20.42 5.43
C LEU A 48 -13.10 20.66 6.78
N ASP A 49 -12.44 19.64 7.36
CA ASP A 49 -11.69 19.78 8.60
C ASP A 49 -10.62 20.86 8.47
N LEU A 50 -9.88 20.82 7.36
CA LEU A 50 -8.88 21.85 7.06
C LEU A 50 -9.49 23.24 6.96
N ILE A 51 -10.59 23.38 6.21
CA ILE A 51 -11.25 24.69 6.05
C ILE A 51 -11.69 25.22 7.40
N ARG A 52 -12.33 24.39 8.22
CA ARG A 52 -12.78 24.77 9.58
C ARG A 52 -11.61 25.19 10.46
N CYS A 53 -10.55 24.39 10.49
CA CYS A 53 -9.35 24.71 11.26
C CYS A 53 -8.73 26.03 10.81
N PHE A 54 -8.58 26.23 9.50
CA PHE A 54 -7.99 27.44 8.93
C PHE A 54 -8.81 28.69 9.26
N GLU A 55 -10.13 28.65 9.09
CA GLU A 55 -11.05 29.73 9.47
C GLU A 55 -11.01 30.04 10.97
N SER A 56 -10.65 29.04 11.78
CA SER A 56 -10.51 29.17 13.24
C SER A 56 -9.11 29.60 13.68
N GLY A 57 -8.26 30.04 12.75
CA GLY A 57 -6.92 30.56 13.03
C GLY A 57 -5.84 29.49 13.22
N ILE A 58 -6.10 28.27 12.82
CA ILE A 58 -5.11 27.18 12.80
C ILE A 58 -4.57 27.08 11.36
N GLU A 59 -3.55 27.89 11.08
CA GLU A 59 -3.10 28.16 9.71
C GLU A 59 -2.05 27.18 9.19
N ASN A 60 -1.40 26.38 10.04
CA ASN A 60 -0.35 25.43 9.66
C ASN A 60 -0.90 24.02 9.40
N ILE A 61 -1.95 23.90 8.61
CA ILE A 61 -2.68 22.64 8.39
C ILE A 61 -2.78 22.32 6.90
N VAL A 62 -2.72 21.02 6.57
CA VAL A 62 -2.92 20.47 5.21
C VAL A 62 -3.77 19.22 5.25
N ALA A 63 -4.38 18.85 4.11
CA ALA A 63 -5.08 17.58 3.94
C ALA A 63 -4.66 16.89 2.63
N PRO A 64 -4.44 15.58 2.62
CA PRO A 64 -4.32 14.82 1.37
C PRO A 64 -5.65 14.80 0.63
N LEU A 65 -5.61 14.57 -0.67
CA LEU A 65 -6.78 14.62 -1.55
C LEU A 65 -7.42 13.23 -1.74
N GLY A 66 -7.73 12.54 -0.64
CA GLY A 66 -8.28 11.18 -0.68
C GLY A 66 -7.27 10.12 -1.12
N THR A 67 -5.99 10.36 -0.86
CA THR A 67 -4.89 9.43 -1.10
C THR A 67 -4.06 9.26 0.17
N ALA A 68 -3.36 8.12 0.31
CA ALA A 68 -2.33 7.98 1.33
C ALA A 68 -1.19 8.97 1.11
N LEU A 69 -0.38 9.23 2.15
CA LEU A 69 0.84 10.02 2.00
C LEU A 69 1.82 9.30 1.06
N THR A 70 2.44 10.08 0.20
CA THR A 70 3.42 9.61 -0.78
C THR A 70 4.79 10.26 -0.53
N GLU A 71 5.83 9.74 -1.16
CA GLU A 71 7.17 10.35 -1.13
C GLU A 71 7.15 11.83 -1.59
N SER A 72 6.31 12.17 -2.58
CA SER A 72 6.14 13.56 -3.02
C SER A 72 5.53 14.45 -1.94
N HIS A 73 4.54 13.94 -1.21
CA HIS A 73 3.99 14.63 -0.04
C HIS A 73 5.06 14.87 1.03
N ILE A 74 5.87 13.85 1.34
CA ILE A 74 6.95 13.97 2.32
C ILE A 74 7.99 15.03 1.90
N LYS A 75 8.36 15.07 0.62
CA LYS A 75 9.27 16.10 0.09
C LYS A 75 8.70 17.50 0.27
N LEU A 76 7.39 17.68 0.04
CA LEU A 76 6.71 18.96 0.29
C LEU A 76 6.72 19.33 1.76
N LEU A 77 6.40 18.41 2.66
CA LEU A 77 6.43 18.67 4.10
C LEU A 77 7.82 19.14 4.53
N ARG A 78 8.87 18.38 4.23
CA ARG A 78 10.27 18.74 4.56
C ARG A 78 10.67 20.11 4.01
N ARG A 79 10.25 20.44 2.80
CA ARG A 79 10.56 21.73 2.17
C ARG A 79 10.02 22.89 2.98
N PHE A 80 8.87 22.77 3.62
CA PHE A 80 8.21 23.86 4.32
C PHE A 80 8.42 23.83 5.83
N THR A 81 8.56 22.65 6.46
CA THR A 81 8.84 22.53 7.90
C THR A 81 10.34 22.59 8.23
N GLY A 82 11.21 22.40 7.24
CA GLY A 82 12.64 22.26 7.46
C GLY A 82 13.05 20.86 7.94
N GLU A 83 14.36 20.69 8.19
CA GLU A 83 14.92 19.38 8.59
C GLU A 83 14.51 18.94 10.00
N LYS A 84 14.27 19.89 10.89
CA LYS A 84 13.82 19.65 12.28
C LYS A 84 12.31 19.79 12.45
N GLY A 85 11.60 19.89 11.34
CA GLY A 85 10.17 20.14 11.33
C GLY A 85 9.36 19.03 11.96
N GLU A 86 8.24 19.43 12.57
CA GLU A 86 7.31 18.55 13.23
C GLU A 86 6.07 18.32 12.39
N VAL A 87 5.60 17.07 12.36
CA VAL A 87 4.32 16.70 11.75
C VAL A 87 3.36 16.24 12.83
N ILE A 88 2.18 16.83 12.88
CA ILE A 88 1.13 16.49 13.84
C ILE A 88 -0.01 15.81 13.07
N LEU A 89 -0.25 14.55 13.35
CA LEU A 89 -1.35 13.82 12.76
C LEU A 89 -2.65 14.10 13.50
N CYS A 90 -3.69 14.46 12.77
CA CYS A 90 -5.03 14.70 13.27
C CYS A 90 -6.04 13.91 12.41
N PHE A 91 -6.16 12.63 12.70
CA PHE A 91 -7.07 11.71 12.01
C PHE A 91 -8.27 11.39 12.90
N ASP A 92 -9.35 10.92 12.26
CA ASP A 92 -10.57 10.56 12.96
C ASP A 92 -10.33 9.50 14.04
N SER A 93 -11.12 9.52 15.09
CA SER A 93 -10.97 8.65 16.26
C SER A 93 -11.45 7.20 16.03
N ASP A 94 -11.82 6.85 14.80
CA ASP A 94 -12.30 5.53 14.43
C ASP A 94 -11.17 4.57 13.99
N SER A 95 -11.53 3.33 13.65
CA SER A 95 -10.57 2.31 13.23
C SER A 95 -9.93 2.60 11.86
N ALA A 96 -10.61 3.35 10.97
CA ALA A 96 -10.09 3.73 9.67
C ALA A 96 -9.05 4.83 9.82
N GLY A 97 -9.36 5.87 10.63
CA GLY A 97 -8.43 6.94 10.98
C GLY A 97 -7.17 6.42 11.68
N TYR A 98 -7.30 5.46 12.61
CA TYR A 98 -6.12 4.81 13.21
C TYR A 98 -5.22 4.13 12.18
N LYS A 99 -5.80 3.36 11.23
CA LYS A 99 -5.03 2.71 10.16
C LYS A 99 -4.38 3.74 9.22
N ALA A 100 -5.07 4.84 8.94
CA ALA A 100 -4.54 5.93 8.13
C ALA A 100 -3.37 6.62 8.85
N ALA A 101 -3.50 6.91 10.16
CA ALA A 101 -2.45 7.46 11.00
C ALA A 101 -1.21 6.55 11.05
N LEU A 102 -1.40 5.25 11.19
CA LEU A 102 -0.31 4.27 11.22
C LEU A 102 0.47 4.24 9.89
N ARG A 103 -0.25 4.28 8.75
CA ARG A 103 0.38 4.36 7.43
C ARG A 103 1.15 5.67 7.25
N ALA A 104 0.52 6.79 7.60
CA ALA A 104 1.14 8.10 7.54
C ALA A 104 2.42 8.16 8.39
N TYR A 105 2.35 7.66 9.63
CA TYR A 105 3.52 7.56 10.52
C TYR A 105 4.64 6.73 9.90
N GLY A 106 4.32 5.62 9.26
CA GLY A 106 5.31 4.78 8.58
C GLY A 106 6.13 5.55 7.53
N GLU A 107 5.48 6.31 6.68
CA GLU A 107 6.12 7.13 5.65
C GLU A 107 6.94 8.29 6.27
N LEU A 108 6.37 9.00 7.25
CA LEU A 108 7.02 10.12 7.95
C LEU A 108 8.26 9.66 8.73
N SER A 109 8.14 8.56 9.46
CA SER A 109 9.23 7.99 10.24
C SER A 109 10.38 7.49 9.36
N GLN A 110 10.07 6.85 8.23
CA GLN A 110 11.08 6.47 7.24
C GLN A 110 11.80 7.67 6.63
N ALA A 111 11.14 8.80 6.55
CA ALA A 111 11.74 10.06 6.11
C ALA A 111 12.50 10.79 7.24
N GLY A 112 12.45 10.32 8.49
CA GLY A 112 13.09 10.96 9.63
C GLY A 112 12.38 12.21 10.12
N LEU A 113 11.07 12.36 9.84
CA LEU A 113 10.28 13.47 10.34
C LEU A 113 9.72 13.14 11.73
N PHE A 114 9.91 14.07 12.67
CA PHE A 114 9.34 13.93 14.00
C PHE A 114 7.81 14.01 13.93
N THR A 115 7.13 13.03 14.52
CA THR A 115 5.68 12.90 14.37
C THR A 115 4.99 12.79 15.72
N ARG A 116 4.03 13.67 15.96
CA ARG A 116 3.07 13.59 17.06
C ARG A 116 1.66 13.28 16.54
N SER A 117 0.74 12.95 17.43
CA SER A 117 -0.67 12.72 17.10
C SER A 117 -1.58 13.42 18.09
N ILE A 118 -2.61 14.06 17.58
CA ILE A 118 -3.71 14.63 18.36
C ILE A 118 -4.64 13.48 18.75
N LYS A 119 -5.12 13.50 19.99
CA LYS A 119 -6.14 12.59 20.48
C LYS A 119 -7.49 13.28 20.42
N LEU A 120 -8.24 13.04 19.37
CA LEU A 120 -9.62 13.51 19.31
C LEU A 120 -10.51 12.73 20.28
N PRO A 121 -11.48 13.37 20.95
CA PRO A 121 -12.50 12.65 21.70
C PRO A 121 -13.27 11.68 20.79
N PRO A 122 -13.82 10.58 21.32
CA PRO A 122 -14.62 9.65 20.56
C PRO A 122 -15.75 10.36 19.79
N GLU A 123 -15.97 9.94 18.53
CA GLU A 123 -17.02 10.48 17.63
C GLU A 123 -16.81 11.95 17.19
N TYR A 124 -15.64 12.52 17.45
CA TYR A 124 -15.28 13.86 16.95
C TYR A 124 -14.28 13.75 15.79
N ASP A 125 -14.53 14.57 14.78
CA ASP A 125 -13.56 15.05 13.80
C ASP A 125 -13.20 16.51 14.13
N PRO A 126 -12.19 17.11 13.48
CA PRO A 126 -11.81 18.51 13.74
C PRO A 126 -12.95 19.51 13.50
N ASP A 127 -13.75 19.33 12.42
CA ASP A 127 -14.85 20.23 12.09
C ASP A 127 -15.90 20.24 13.19
N LYS A 128 -16.38 19.06 13.60
CA LYS A 128 -17.37 18.91 14.66
C LYS A 128 -16.86 19.43 16.01
N LEU A 129 -15.59 19.15 16.35
CA LEU A 129 -15.02 19.59 17.61
C LEU A 129 -14.98 21.12 17.71
N ILE A 130 -14.48 21.77 16.67
CA ILE A 130 -14.39 23.24 16.64
C ILE A 130 -15.80 23.85 16.65
N LEU A 131 -16.76 23.25 15.94
CA LEU A 131 -18.13 23.73 15.87
C LEU A 131 -18.83 23.67 17.24
N GLU A 132 -18.65 22.58 17.98
CA GLU A 132 -19.38 22.33 19.23
C GLU A 132 -18.64 22.85 20.47
N LYS A 133 -17.29 22.79 20.48
CA LYS A 133 -16.48 23.13 21.66
C LYS A 133 -15.60 24.36 21.47
N GLY A 134 -15.50 24.88 20.25
CA GLY A 134 -14.72 26.06 19.91
C GLY A 134 -13.26 25.77 19.53
N ALA A 135 -12.63 26.78 18.92
CA ALA A 135 -11.26 26.67 18.41
C ALA A 135 -10.22 26.52 19.52
N GLU A 136 -10.45 27.11 20.69
CA GLU A 136 -9.48 27.08 21.81
C GLU A 136 -9.34 25.64 22.35
N GLU A 137 -10.41 24.86 22.42
CA GLU A 137 -10.35 23.45 22.80
C GLU A 137 -9.48 22.65 21.83
N PHE A 138 -9.65 22.88 20.52
CA PHE A 138 -8.82 22.21 19.52
C PHE A 138 -7.35 22.65 19.59
N LYS A 139 -7.06 23.93 19.85
CA LYS A 139 -5.70 24.42 20.07
C LYS A 139 -5.05 23.79 21.30
N SER A 140 -5.80 23.55 22.37
CA SER A 140 -5.30 22.83 23.54
C SER A 140 -4.89 21.40 23.18
N LEU A 141 -5.70 20.70 22.37
CA LEU A 141 -5.36 19.35 21.89
C LEU A 141 -4.11 19.34 20.99
N ILE A 142 -3.86 20.39 20.21
CA ILE A 142 -2.62 20.51 19.43
C ILE A 142 -1.40 20.61 20.35
N ILE A 143 -1.49 21.42 21.42
CA ILE A 143 -0.44 21.56 22.42
C ILE A 143 -0.20 20.24 23.15
N GLU A 144 -1.26 19.55 23.51
CA GLU A 144 -1.27 18.27 24.22
C GLU A 144 -0.98 17.06 23.31
N ALA A 145 -0.74 17.28 22.01
CA ALA A 145 -0.42 16.18 21.09
C ALA A 145 0.76 15.39 21.61
N VAL A 146 0.63 14.08 21.59
CA VAL A 146 1.61 13.12 22.14
C VAL A 146 2.46 12.50 21.05
N THR A 147 3.57 11.86 21.41
CA THR A 147 4.33 11.06 20.43
C THR A 147 3.43 10.01 19.80
N PHE A 148 3.73 9.59 18.57
CA PHE A 148 2.91 8.58 17.90
C PHE A 148 2.87 7.25 18.70
N HIS A 149 3.95 6.90 19.39
CA HIS A 149 3.99 5.70 20.23
C HIS A 149 3.06 5.80 21.42
N ASP A 150 2.97 6.97 22.07
CA ASP A 150 2.05 7.21 23.17
C ASP A 150 0.60 7.09 22.73
N PHE A 151 0.30 7.71 21.58
CA PHE A 151 -1.01 7.61 20.93
C PHE A 151 -1.35 6.15 20.62
N GLN A 152 -0.39 5.39 20.08
CA GLN A 152 -0.58 3.98 19.74
C GLN A 152 -0.79 3.12 20.99
N ILE A 153 0.02 3.29 22.02
CA ILE A 153 -0.12 2.55 23.29
C ILE A 153 -1.52 2.76 23.86
N GLU A 154 -1.98 3.99 23.93
CA GLU A 154 -3.29 4.31 24.49
C GLU A 154 -4.43 3.73 23.64
N THR A 155 -4.34 3.83 22.32
CA THR A 155 -5.33 3.30 21.40
C THR A 155 -5.42 1.77 21.51
N LEU A 156 -4.27 1.10 21.51
CA LEU A 156 -4.22 -0.36 21.60
C LEU A 156 -4.60 -0.88 23.00
N SER A 157 -4.34 -0.13 24.08
CA SER A 157 -4.74 -0.50 25.43
C SER A 157 -6.27 -0.57 25.60
N LYS A 158 -7.02 0.13 24.77
CA LYS A 158 -8.49 0.01 24.73
C LYS A 158 -8.96 -1.25 23.99
N LYS A 159 -8.14 -1.78 23.09
CA LYS A 159 -8.44 -2.93 22.23
C LYS A 159 -8.02 -4.25 22.85
N PHE A 160 -6.87 -4.28 23.55
CA PHE A 160 -6.25 -5.49 24.10
C PHE A 160 -6.37 -5.55 25.63
N ASN A 161 -6.70 -6.72 26.16
CA ASN A 161 -6.65 -6.97 27.60
C ASN A 161 -5.22 -7.32 28.02
N LEU A 162 -4.50 -6.36 28.58
CA LEU A 162 -3.10 -6.55 28.99
C LEU A 162 -2.91 -7.56 30.15
N ASN A 163 -3.98 -8.04 30.77
CA ASN A 163 -3.90 -9.15 31.74
C ASN A 163 -3.89 -10.53 31.05
N ASP A 164 -4.33 -10.62 29.79
CA ASP A 164 -4.23 -11.82 28.98
C ASP A 164 -2.86 -11.90 28.29
N SER A 165 -2.22 -13.08 28.36
CA SER A 165 -0.88 -13.27 27.80
C SER A 165 -0.84 -13.22 26.27
N ARG A 166 -1.91 -13.64 25.58
CA ARG A 166 -2.00 -13.60 24.11
C ARG A 166 -2.19 -12.18 23.63
N ASP A 167 -3.06 -11.43 24.29
CA ASP A 167 -3.30 -10.02 23.99
C ASP A 167 -2.05 -9.18 24.20
N ARG A 168 -1.28 -9.43 25.28
CA ARG A 168 0.03 -8.79 25.49
C ARG A 168 1.01 -9.06 24.38
N VAL A 169 1.05 -10.28 23.86
CA VAL A 169 1.93 -10.63 22.73
C VAL A 169 1.51 -9.88 21.47
N GLN A 170 0.21 -9.81 21.16
CA GLN A 170 -0.29 -9.07 20.01
C GLN A 170 -0.05 -7.56 20.15
N PHE A 171 -0.32 -7.01 21.32
CA PHE A 171 -0.02 -5.62 21.65
C PHE A 171 1.46 -5.27 21.42
N ALA A 172 2.38 -6.12 21.94
CA ALA A 172 3.81 -5.93 21.74
C ALA A 172 4.23 -6.11 20.26
N ASN A 173 3.54 -6.95 19.48
CA ASN A 173 3.79 -7.10 18.04
C ASN A 173 3.43 -5.82 17.26
N GLU A 174 2.24 -5.26 17.51
CA GLU A 174 1.80 -4.01 16.87
C GLU A 174 2.80 -2.87 17.13
N LEU A 175 3.21 -2.68 18.39
CA LEU A 175 4.19 -1.66 18.75
C LEU A 175 5.57 -1.92 18.15
N SER A 176 6.04 -3.18 18.17
CA SER A 176 7.34 -3.54 17.61
C SER A 176 7.42 -3.28 16.11
N HIS A 177 6.32 -3.50 15.40
CA HIS A 177 6.24 -3.17 13.97
C HIS A 177 6.43 -1.67 13.74
N THR A 178 5.69 -0.83 14.44
CA THR A 178 5.75 0.63 14.30
C THR A 178 7.15 1.18 14.64
N ILE A 179 7.76 0.71 15.73
CA ILE A 179 9.11 1.15 16.12
C ILE A 179 10.15 0.68 15.09
N SER A 180 9.95 -0.48 14.46
CA SER A 180 10.86 -0.96 13.42
C SER A 180 10.96 -0.05 12.19
N LEU A 181 9.98 0.84 11.98
CA LEU A 181 9.96 1.80 10.88
C LEU A 181 10.90 2.99 11.09
N ILE A 182 11.32 3.27 12.34
CA ILE A 182 12.25 4.35 12.67
C ILE A 182 13.63 4.01 12.08
N LYS A 183 14.13 4.85 11.18
CA LYS A 183 15.44 4.63 10.53
C LYS A 183 16.61 4.95 11.45
N ASP A 184 16.50 6.05 12.20
CA ASP A 184 17.57 6.45 13.11
C ASP A 184 17.75 5.45 14.24
N PRO A 185 18.95 4.84 14.42
CA PRO A 185 19.17 3.80 15.42
C PRO A 185 19.02 4.31 16.87
N ILE A 186 19.41 5.57 17.13
CA ILE A 186 19.34 6.16 18.48
C ILE A 186 17.88 6.45 18.83
N ALA A 187 17.15 7.10 17.93
CA ALA A 187 15.72 7.36 18.13
C ALA A 187 14.93 6.05 18.29
N ARG A 188 15.27 5.02 17.51
CA ARG A 188 14.64 3.70 17.61
C ARG A 188 14.94 3.04 18.96
N ASP A 189 16.19 3.07 19.43
CA ASP A 189 16.55 2.46 20.73
C ASP A 189 15.92 3.21 21.90
N THR A 190 15.85 4.53 21.84
CA THR A 190 15.10 5.35 22.82
C THR A 190 13.63 4.94 22.85
N SER A 191 12.96 4.82 21.70
CA SER A 191 11.57 4.38 21.61
C SER A 191 11.37 2.95 22.15
N ILE A 192 12.33 2.05 21.90
CA ILE A 192 12.31 0.68 22.46
C ILE A 192 12.30 0.72 23.99
N ASN A 193 13.20 1.49 24.60
CA ASN A 193 13.33 1.58 26.04
C ASN A 193 12.07 2.19 26.68
N ASP A 194 11.58 3.30 26.13
CA ASP A 194 10.37 3.97 26.63
C ASP A 194 9.14 3.06 26.56
N VAL A 195 8.94 2.41 25.41
CA VAL A 195 7.80 1.51 25.23
C VAL A 195 7.93 0.27 26.13
N ALA A 196 9.11 -0.34 26.23
CA ALA A 196 9.34 -1.51 27.06
C ALA A 196 8.99 -1.25 28.54
N ILE A 197 9.38 -0.08 29.07
CA ILE A 197 9.04 0.35 30.44
C ILE A 197 7.51 0.43 30.60
N ARG A 198 6.82 1.06 29.67
CA ARG A 198 5.36 1.31 29.75
C ARG A 198 4.53 0.03 29.66
N ILE A 199 4.96 -0.94 28.85
CA ILE A 199 4.24 -2.21 28.68
C ILE A 199 4.73 -3.29 29.67
N GLY A 200 5.71 -2.98 30.52
CA GLY A 200 6.20 -3.89 31.55
C GLY A 200 6.95 -5.11 31.01
N VAL A 201 7.70 -4.96 29.91
CA VAL A 201 8.53 -6.02 29.35
C VAL A 201 10.02 -5.65 29.40
N SER A 202 10.90 -6.65 29.31
CA SER A 202 12.34 -6.41 29.23
C SER A 202 12.67 -5.68 27.91
N ALA A 203 13.45 -4.58 28.01
CA ALA A 203 13.90 -3.84 26.84
C ALA A 203 14.67 -4.72 25.84
N ASP A 204 15.48 -5.69 26.34
CA ASP A 204 16.22 -6.61 25.48
C ASP A 204 15.32 -7.58 24.73
N GLN A 205 14.27 -8.10 25.38
CA GLN A 205 13.30 -8.96 24.71
C GLN A 205 12.50 -8.15 23.67
N PHE A 206 12.13 -6.92 23.99
CA PHE A 206 11.41 -6.05 23.08
C PHE A 206 12.29 -5.61 21.89
N ARG A 207 13.60 -5.32 22.15
CA ARG A 207 14.59 -5.03 21.10
C ARG A 207 14.73 -6.18 20.09
N LYS A 208 14.81 -7.43 20.58
CA LYS A 208 14.83 -8.62 19.71
C LYS A 208 13.56 -8.71 18.86
N ARG A 209 12.42 -8.40 19.43
CA ARG A 209 11.13 -8.39 18.69
C ARG A 209 11.10 -7.32 17.60
N VAL A 210 11.54 -6.10 17.90
CA VAL A 210 11.67 -5.01 16.92
C VAL A 210 12.66 -5.38 15.82
N ALA A 211 13.79 -6.01 16.15
CA ALA A 211 14.77 -6.47 15.16
C ALA A 211 14.21 -7.58 14.26
N ASN A 212 13.39 -8.49 14.80
CA ASN A 212 12.73 -9.53 14.02
C ASN A 212 11.64 -8.93 13.11
N SER A 213 10.89 -7.94 13.58
CA SER A 213 9.93 -7.20 12.76
C SER A 213 10.62 -6.48 11.57
N SER A 214 11.83 -5.96 11.78
CA SER A 214 12.65 -5.36 10.71
C SER A 214 13.19 -6.42 9.72
N LYS A 215 13.60 -7.60 10.21
CA LYS A 215 14.11 -8.70 9.37
C LYS A 215 12.99 -9.33 8.54
N ASN A 216 11.84 -9.56 9.14
CA ASN A 216 10.66 -10.02 8.41
C ASN A 216 10.29 -9.03 7.27
N LYS A 217 10.56 -7.74 7.43
CA LYS A 217 10.39 -6.76 6.35
C LYS A 217 11.51 -6.86 5.28
N ILE A 218 12.73 -7.25 5.65
CA ILE A 218 13.85 -7.47 4.70
C ILE A 218 13.72 -8.82 4.00
N GLU A 219 13.30 -9.85 4.71
CA GLU A 219 12.96 -11.17 4.13
C GLU A 219 11.60 -11.12 3.43
N SER A 220 10.63 -10.34 3.92
CA SER A 220 9.36 -10.10 3.24
C SER A 220 9.50 -9.18 2.04
N ASN A 221 10.48 -8.30 1.95
CA ASN A 221 10.89 -7.67 0.69
C ASN A 221 11.61 -8.65 -0.26
N LYS A 222 12.06 -9.83 0.22
CA LYS A 222 12.54 -10.96 -0.60
C LYS A 222 11.56 -12.14 -0.70
N VAL A 223 10.63 -12.27 0.25
CA VAL A 223 9.66 -13.39 0.39
C VAL A 223 8.29 -12.88 0.88
N GLY A 224 8.14 -11.62 1.15
CA GLY A 224 7.04 -11.07 1.92
C GLY A 224 6.10 -10.20 1.13
N ASN A 225 5.43 -10.80 0.16
CA ASN A 225 4.09 -10.38 -0.24
C ASN A 225 2.98 -11.17 0.46
N ASP A 226 3.26 -11.97 1.51
CA ASP A 226 2.29 -12.97 1.96
C ASP A 226 1.74 -12.86 3.39
N ILE A 227 2.06 -11.83 4.22
CA ILE A 227 1.52 -11.74 5.60
C ILE A 227 1.06 -10.31 5.96
N GLU A 228 0.38 -9.60 5.08
CA GLU A 228 -0.58 -8.53 5.43
C GLU A 228 -1.82 -8.60 4.53
N LYS A 229 -2.36 -9.80 4.37
CA LYS A 229 -3.66 -10.01 3.74
C LYS A 229 -4.72 -10.22 4.81
N SER A 230 -5.16 -9.12 5.42
CA SER A 230 -6.52 -9.02 5.95
C SER A 230 -7.11 -7.63 5.69
N SER A 231 -6.86 -7.09 4.53
CA SER A 231 -7.77 -6.33 3.70
C SER A 231 -7.62 -6.96 2.33
N ASN A 232 -8.67 -7.49 1.78
CA ASN A 232 -8.76 -8.15 0.47
C ASN A 232 -8.32 -7.21 -0.66
N GLN A 233 -7.04 -6.89 -0.80
CA GLN A 233 -6.51 -6.20 -1.98
C GLN A 233 -5.84 -7.24 -2.86
N ILE A 234 -6.40 -7.44 -4.04
CA ILE A 234 -5.82 -8.29 -5.08
C ILE A 234 -4.56 -7.59 -5.59
N GLU A 235 -3.39 -8.17 -5.29
CA GLU A 235 -2.12 -7.67 -5.83
C GLU A 235 -1.73 -8.45 -7.09
N VAL A 236 -1.51 -7.74 -8.17
CA VAL A 236 -1.07 -8.32 -9.44
C VAL A 236 0.33 -7.86 -9.79
N GLY A 237 1.13 -8.76 -10.36
CA GLY A 237 2.47 -8.40 -10.85
C GLY A 237 2.42 -7.52 -12.10
N PRO A 238 3.53 -6.81 -12.42
CA PRO A 238 3.58 -5.81 -13.49
C PRO A 238 3.20 -6.37 -14.87
N ASP A 239 3.48 -7.63 -15.15
CA ASP A 239 3.11 -8.25 -16.43
C ASP A 239 1.60 -8.48 -16.54
N ILE A 240 0.94 -8.81 -15.44
CA ILE A 240 -0.52 -8.95 -15.38
C ILE A 240 -1.18 -7.58 -15.47
N GLU A 241 -0.64 -6.57 -14.81
CA GLU A 241 -1.12 -5.18 -14.92
C GLU A 241 -1.10 -4.70 -16.38
N ILE A 242 -0.02 -4.98 -17.13
CA ILE A 242 0.09 -4.64 -18.56
C ILE A 242 -1.02 -5.33 -19.37
N LEU A 243 -1.25 -6.62 -19.12
CA LEU A 243 -2.29 -7.38 -19.82
C LEU A 243 -3.70 -6.87 -19.51
N ILE A 244 -4.00 -6.59 -18.23
CA ILE A 244 -5.29 -6.02 -17.80
C ILE A 244 -5.49 -4.63 -18.42
N LYS A 245 -4.47 -3.77 -18.34
CA LYS A 245 -4.55 -2.41 -18.87
C LYS A 245 -4.84 -2.41 -20.37
N LEU A 246 -4.09 -3.20 -21.14
CA LEU A 246 -4.31 -3.33 -22.57
C LEU A 246 -5.66 -3.96 -22.90
N ALA A 247 -6.12 -4.93 -22.11
CA ALA A 247 -7.45 -5.49 -22.28
C ALA A 247 -8.59 -4.48 -22.05
N LEU A 248 -8.34 -3.43 -21.23
CA LEU A 248 -9.31 -2.36 -20.95
C LEU A 248 -9.21 -1.15 -21.90
N THR A 249 -8.04 -0.92 -22.50
CA THR A 249 -7.77 0.32 -23.23
C THR A 249 -7.55 0.15 -24.75
N ASP A 250 -7.24 -1.06 -25.20
CA ASP A 250 -6.93 -1.34 -26.61
C ASP A 250 -7.81 -2.47 -27.15
N HIS A 251 -8.72 -2.08 -28.03
CA HIS A 251 -9.70 -2.98 -28.63
C HIS A 251 -9.08 -4.15 -29.41
N ASP A 252 -8.01 -3.92 -30.16
CA ASP A 252 -7.39 -4.97 -30.99
C ASP A 252 -6.56 -5.94 -30.12
N THR A 253 -5.96 -5.42 -29.06
CA THR A 253 -5.13 -6.19 -28.16
C THR A 253 -5.95 -7.14 -27.27
N ILE A 254 -7.18 -6.79 -26.89
CA ILE A 254 -8.03 -7.69 -26.07
C ILE A 254 -8.34 -9.01 -26.77
N GLU A 255 -8.63 -8.98 -28.07
CA GLU A 255 -8.91 -10.21 -28.83
C GLU A 255 -7.66 -11.11 -28.88
N TRP A 256 -6.50 -10.50 -29.12
CA TRP A 256 -5.23 -11.24 -29.09
C TRP A 256 -4.93 -11.83 -27.72
N ILE A 257 -5.14 -11.06 -26.63
CA ILE A 257 -4.92 -11.52 -25.25
C ILE A 257 -5.80 -12.74 -24.98
N LYS A 258 -7.09 -12.68 -25.28
CA LYS A 258 -8.03 -13.78 -25.06
C LYS A 258 -7.69 -15.03 -25.88
N GLY A 259 -7.19 -14.87 -27.10
CA GLY A 259 -6.78 -15.99 -27.95
C GLY A 259 -5.43 -16.60 -27.57
N SER A 260 -4.57 -15.85 -26.90
CA SER A 260 -3.19 -16.23 -26.59
C SER A 260 -3.00 -16.75 -25.16
N LEU A 261 -3.85 -16.32 -24.21
CA LEU A 261 -3.81 -16.75 -22.80
C LEU A 261 -4.35 -18.16 -22.64
N ASN A 262 -3.56 -19.00 -21.98
CA ASN A 262 -4.04 -20.27 -21.41
C ASN A 262 -4.26 -20.05 -19.92
N LEU A 263 -5.49 -19.64 -19.54
CA LEU A 263 -5.84 -19.20 -18.20
C LEU A 263 -5.44 -20.21 -17.11
N ASP A 264 -5.63 -21.52 -17.38
CA ASP A 264 -5.35 -22.56 -16.39
C ASP A 264 -3.85 -22.84 -16.22
N ASN A 265 -3.02 -22.52 -17.22
CA ASN A 265 -1.58 -22.74 -17.18
C ASN A 265 -0.79 -21.46 -16.88
N ASP A 266 -1.17 -20.35 -17.48
CA ASP A 266 -0.44 -19.08 -17.38
C ASP A 266 -0.61 -18.42 -16.00
N PHE A 267 -1.71 -18.71 -15.29
CA PHE A 267 -2.03 -18.17 -13.95
C PHE A 267 -1.86 -19.16 -12.80
N LYS A 268 -1.52 -20.43 -13.05
CA LYS A 268 -1.50 -21.51 -12.05
C LYS A 268 -0.64 -21.24 -10.83
N ASP A 269 0.48 -20.53 -11.00
CA ASP A 269 1.46 -20.25 -9.94
C ASP A 269 1.40 -18.78 -9.47
N ILE A 270 0.25 -18.10 -9.66
CA ILE A 270 0.04 -16.69 -9.32
C ILE A 270 -0.94 -16.62 -8.15
N ASN A 271 -0.65 -15.74 -7.19
CA ASN A 271 -1.59 -15.44 -6.12
C ASN A 271 -2.89 -14.87 -6.71
N ASP A 272 -4.01 -15.19 -6.07
CA ASP A 272 -5.34 -14.80 -6.53
C ASP A 272 -5.68 -15.26 -7.96
N SER A 273 -5.08 -16.39 -8.39
CA SER A 273 -5.26 -16.96 -9.74
C SER A 273 -6.73 -17.14 -10.12
N ASP A 274 -7.57 -17.60 -9.20
CA ASP A 274 -8.99 -17.86 -9.45
C ASP A 274 -9.74 -16.56 -9.81
N ILE A 275 -9.44 -15.46 -9.10
CA ILE A 275 -10.04 -14.15 -9.34
C ILE A 275 -9.57 -13.58 -10.69
N LEU A 276 -8.28 -13.75 -11.01
CA LEU A 276 -7.72 -13.30 -12.29
C LEU A 276 -8.27 -14.12 -13.47
N ILE A 277 -8.41 -15.43 -13.31
CA ILE A 277 -9.01 -16.31 -14.31
C ILE A 277 -10.46 -15.89 -14.58
N GLU A 278 -11.24 -15.62 -13.53
CA GLU A 278 -12.61 -15.16 -13.65
C GLU A 278 -12.67 -13.76 -14.32
N LEU A 279 -11.78 -12.86 -13.95
CA LEU A 279 -11.67 -11.55 -14.60
C LEU A 279 -11.42 -11.69 -16.09
N PHE A 280 -10.40 -12.46 -16.51
CA PHE A 280 -10.07 -12.62 -17.93
C PHE A 280 -11.15 -13.37 -18.72
N ARG A 281 -11.89 -14.31 -18.09
CA ARG A 281 -13.08 -14.95 -18.69
C ARG A 281 -14.22 -13.95 -18.89
N SER A 282 -14.38 -13.00 -17.96
CA SER A 282 -15.48 -12.02 -17.99
C SER A 282 -15.26 -10.86 -18.98
N PHE A 283 -14.04 -10.65 -19.50
CA PHE A 283 -13.82 -9.61 -20.51
C PHE A 283 -14.69 -9.87 -21.75
N PRO A 284 -15.36 -8.85 -22.31
CA PRO A 284 -16.05 -8.97 -23.58
C PRO A 284 -15.06 -9.24 -24.72
N LYS A 285 -15.56 -9.63 -25.90
CA LYS A 285 -14.70 -9.80 -27.09
C LYS A 285 -14.05 -8.47 -27.52
N SER A 286 -14.73 -7.37 -27.27
CA SER A 286 -14.25 -6.01 -27.48
C SER A 286 -14.86 -5.11 -26.43
N ILE A 287 -14.15 -4.07 -26.03
CA ILE A 287 -14.63 -3.07 -25.07
C ILE A 287 -14.33 -1.68 -25.65
N ARG A 288 -15.36 -0.82 -25.74
CA ARG A 288 -15.15 0.56 -26.16
C ARG A 288 -14.74 1.41 -24.96
N PRO A 289 -13.96 2.48 -25.15
CA PRO A 289 -13.54 3.35 -24.03
C PRO A 289 -14.69 3.85 -23.16
N GLU A 290 -15.85 4.10 -23.74
CA GLU A 290 -17.07 4.53 -23.06
C GLU A 290 -17.70 3.44 -22.18
N ASP A 291 -17.48 2.16 -22.50
CA ASP A 291 -18.07 1.01 -21.80
C ASP A 291 -17.16 0.49 -20.65
N VAL A 292 -15.91 0.95 -20.57
CA VAL A 292 -14.92 0.48 -19.58
C VAL A 292 -15.41 0.69 -18.14
N ASN A 293 -15.92 1.87 -17.82
CA ASN A 293 -16.44 2.17 -16.48
C ASN A 293 -17.67 1.33 -16.14
N ALA A 294 -18.54 1.08 -17.13
CA ALA A 294 -19.70 0.19 -16.96
C ALA A 294 -19.25 -1.24 -16.69
N PHE A 295 -18.25 -1.74 -17.43
CA PHE A 295 -17.67 -3.07 -17.20
C PHE A 295 -17.05 -3.18 -15.78
N ILE A 296 -16.26 -2.19 -15.36
CA ILE A 296 -15.64 -2.19 -14.02
C ILE A 296 -16.71 -2.22 -12.93
N SER A 297 -17.78 -1.43 -13.06
CA SER A 297 -18.86 -1.36 -12.07
C SER A 297 -19.63 -2.68 -11.88
N THR A 298 -19.50 -3.63 -12.82
CA THR A 298 -20.08 -4.98 -12.66
C THR A 298 -19.26 -5.92 -11.77
N LYS A 299 -18.04 -5.53 -11.38
CA LYS A 299 -17.12 -6.37 -10.61
C LYS A 299 -17.29 -6.14 -9.10
N GLU A 300 -16.75 -7.06 -8.30
CA GLU A 300 -16.68 -6.90 -6.85
C GLU A 300 -15.82 -5.68 -6.47
N LEU A 301 -16.08 -5.06 -5.32
CA LEU A 301 -15.46 -3.81 -4.89
C LEU A 301 -13.93 -3.84 -4.90
N GLU A 302 -13.36 -4.98 -4.51
CA GLU A 302 -11.90 -5.19 -4.50
C GLU A 302 -11.31 -5.17 -5.91
N LEU A 303 -11.97 -5.87 -6.83
CA LEU A 303 -11.58 -5.93 -8.23
C LEU A 303 -11.82 -4.59 -8.94
N GLN A 304 -12.88 -3.85 -8.59
CA GLN A 304 -13.10 -2.48 -9.05
C GLN A 304 -11.95 -1.56 -8.65
N SER A 305 -11.50 -1.65 -7.40
CA SER A 305 -10.37 -0.86 -6.89
C SER A 305 -9.10 -1.13 -7.68
N LEU A 306 -8.76 -2.40 -7.88
CA LEU A 306 -7.60 -2.83 -8.67
C LEU A 306 -7.67 -2.32 -10.12
N LEU A 307 -8.80 -2.51 -10.80
CA LEU A 307 -8.95 -2.13 -12.21
C LEU A 307 -8.85 -0.61 -12.40
N ASN A 308 -9.45 0.15 -11.48
CA ASN A 308 -9.34 1.61 -11.48
C ASN A 308 -7.88 2.06 -11.23
N GLU A 309 -7.17 1.42 -10.31
CA GLU A 309 -5.75 1.71 -10.06
C GLU A 309 -4.90 1.45 -11.30
N ILE A 310 -5.10 0.30 -11.97
CA ILE A 310 -4.34 -0.07 -13.18
C ILE A 310 -4.60 0.91 -14.33
N ILE A 311 -5.84 1.35 -14.52
CA ILE A 311 -6.16 2.32 -15.57
C ILE A 311 -5.51 3.67 -15.29
N LEU A 312 -5.50 4.10 -14.02
CA LEU A 312 -4.98 5.40 -13.60
C LEU A 312 -3.44 5.46 -13.54
N LYS A 313 -2.76 4.31 -13.47
CA LYS A 313 -1.29 4.28 -13.54
C LYS A 313 -0.83 4.89 -14.86
N GLU A 314 -0.08 6.01 -14.79
CA GLU A 314 0.61 6.56 -15.96
C GLU A 314 1.69 5.58 -16.41
N THR A 315 1.44 4.88 -17.49
CA THR A 315 2.45 4.11 -18.21
C THR A 315 2.65 4.75 -19.59
N MET A 316 3.86 4.65 -20.14
CA MET A 316 4.11 4.95 -21.55
C MET A 316 3.04 4.26 -22.42
N LEU A 317 2.76 4.78 -23.60
CA LEU A 317 1.85 4.16 -24.56
C LEU A 317 2.18 2.67 -24.70
N LEU A 318 1.36 1.83 -24.07
CA LEU A 318 1.49 0.37 -24.16
C LEU A 318 0.93 -0.09 -25.51
N THR A 319 1.53 -1.13 -26.06
CA THR A 319 1.17 -1.69 -27.36
C THR A 319 1.00 -3.20 -27.29
N LEU A 320 0.47 -3.82 -28.35
CA LEU A 320 0.40 -5.27 -28.50
C LEU A 320 1.78 -5.95 -28.29
N VAL A 321 2.87 -5.26 -28.63
CA VAL A 321 4.23 -5.78 -28.39
C VAL A 321 4.49 -5.93 -26.88
N ASP A 322 4.01 -4.99 -26.08
CA ASP A 322 4.18 -5.03 -24.64
C ASP A 322 3.31 -6.15 -24.01
N ALA A 323 2.11 -6.41 -24.55
CA ALA A 323 1.30 -7.55 -24.16
C ALA A 323 2.01 -8.89 -24.47
N LYS A 324 2.62 -9.02 -25.66
CA LYS A 324 3.39 -10.21 -26.05
C LYS A 324 4.57 -10.45 -25.11
N LYS A 325 5.32 -9.40 -24.76
CA LYS A 325 6.43 -9.47 -23.82
C LYS A 325 5.97 -9.87 -22.42
N ALA A 326 4.88 -9.27 -21.93
CA ALA A 326 4.31 -9.57 -20.63
C ALA A 326 3.90 -11.05 -20.54
N LEU A 327 3.20 -11.58 -21.53
CA LEU A 327 2.80 -12.98 -21.56
C LEU A 327 4.00 -13.94 -21.60
N ILE A 328 5.03 -13.63 -22.39
CA ILE A 328 6.25 -14.46 -22.43
C ILE A 328 6.97 -14.42 -21.08
N ARG A 329 7.07 -13.27 -20.42
CA ARG A 329 7.70 -13.17 -19.08
C ARG A 329 6.92 -13.96 -18.02
N LEU A 330 5.59 -13.94 -18.06
CA LEU A 330 4.75 -14.78 -17.18
C LEU A 330 5.06 -16.27 -17.37
N ARG A 331 5.12 -16.73 -18.62
CA ARG A 331 5.46 -18.14 -18.94
C ARG A 331 6.86 -18.51 -18.51
N ILE A 332 7.84 -17.64 -18.73
CA ILE A 332 9.22 -17.83 -18.25
C ILE A 332 9.23 -18.01 -16.72
N LYS A 333 8.52 -17.13 -15.98
CA LYS A 333 8.45 -17.20 -14.51
C LYS A 333 7.80 -18.50 -14.03
N SER A 334 6.67 -18.89 -14.62
CA SER A 334 5.99 -20.15 -14.28
C SER A 334 6.89 -21.37 -14.53
N LEU A 335 7.58 -21.42 -15.67
CA LEU A 335 8.51 -22.53 -15.96
C LEU A 335 9.71 -22.56 -15.00
N GLN A 336 10.25 -21.41 -14.60
CA GLN A 336 11.33 -21.33 -13.62
C GLN A 336 10.86 -21.89 -12.27
N ASN A 337 9.68 -21.48 -11.80
CA ASN A 337 9.11 -21.97 -10.55
C ASN A 337 8.90 -23.50 -10.59
N LYS A 338 8.39 -24.04 -11.70
CA LYS A 338 8.23 -25.49 -11.90
C LYS A 338 9.56 -26.24 -11.84
N ILE A 339 10.60 -25.71 -12.50
CA ILE A 339 11.94 -26.31 -12.48
C ILE A 339 12.50 -26.32 -11.05
N ASP A 340 12.34 -25.25 -10.30
CA ASP A 340 12.88 -25.12 -8.94
C ASP A 340 12.10 -26.00 -7.94
N LEU A 341 10.77 -26.13 -8.09
CA LEU A 341 9.97 -27.09 -7.35
C LEU A 341 10.43 -28.54 -7.59
N ILE A 342 10.65 -28.89 -8.85
CA ILE A 342 11.10 -30.26 -9.20
C ILE A 342 12.49 -30.53 -8.63
N LYS A 343 13.43 -29.56 -8.68
CA LYS A 343 14.75 -29.68 -8.06
C LYS A 343 14.65 -29.87 -6.54
N THR A 344 13.80 -29.10 -5.87
CA THR A 344 13.58 -29.22 -4.43
C THR A 344 13.02 -30.60 -4.07
N PHE A 345 12.16 -31.15 -4.93
CA PHE A 345 11.61 -32.48 -4.75
C PHE A 345 12.68 -33.58 -4.96
N SER A 346 13.61 -33.36 -5.91
CA SER A 346 14.70 -34.34 -6.20
C SER A 346 15.79 -34.38 -5.12
N LEU A 347 15.82 -33.41 -4.20
CA LEU A 347 16.74 -33.40 -3.05
C LEU A 347 16.22 -34.20 -1.84
N LYS A 348 15.00 -34.75 -1.87
CA LYS A 348 14.47 -35.62 -0.83
C LYS A 348 15.12 -37.00 -0.92
N GLU A 349 15.69 -37.47 0.20
CA GLU A 349 16.27 -38.81 0.32
C GLU A 349 15.19 -39.89 0.10
N GLY A 350 15.49 -40.90 -0.75
CA GLY A 350 14.67 -42.09 -0.92
C GLY A 350 14.01 -42.29 -2.31
N LEU A 351 14.40 -41.50 -3.32
CA LEU A 351 13.90 -41.67 -4.69
C LEU A 351 14.54 -42.88 -5.40
N SER A 352 13.73 -43.64 -6.11
CA SER A 352 14.20 -44.75 -6.97
C SER A 352 14.89 -44.21 -8.24
N ASN A 353 15.72 -45.06 -8.88
CA ASN A 353 16.40 -44.68 -10.12
C ASN A 353 15.43 -44.34 -11.26
N GLU A 354 14.26 -44.97 -11.33
CA GLU A 354 13.21 -44.67 -12.32
C GLU A 354 12.58 -43.30 -12.08
N GLU A 355 12.33 -42.94 -10.82
CA GLU A 355 11.80 -41.62 -10.46
C GLU A 355 12.79 -40.51 -10.78
N ILE A 356 14.09 -40.71 -10.50
CA ILE A 356 15.16 -39.76 -10.83
C ILE A 356 15.24 -39.56 -12.35
N LEU A 357 15.19 -40.63 -13.16
CA LEU A 357 15.17 -40.51 -14.62
C LEU A 357 13.95 -39.75 -15.14
N THR A 358 12.79 -40.01 -14.59
CA THR A 358 11.54 -39.31 -14.95
C THR A 358 11.61 -37.84 -14.60
N ILE A 359 12.11 -37.50 -13.42
CA ILE A 359 12.30 -36.13 -12.98
C ILE A 359 13.30 -35.40 -13.88
N THR A 360 14.44 -36.02 -14.19
CA THR A 360 15.47 -35.47 -15.05
C THR A 360 14.94 -35.16 -16.46
N SER A 361 14.20 -36.08 -17.07
CA SER A 361 13.57 -35.88 -18.37
C SER A 361 12.56 -34.74 -18.36
N LYS A 362 11.75 -34.59 -17.31
CA LYS A 362 10.81 -33.49 -17.15
C LYS A 362 11.54 -32.13 -17.02
N VAL A 363 12.62 -32.06 -16.23
CA VAL A 363 13.44 -30.86 -16.09
C VAL A 363 14.09 -30.45 -17.42
N GLU A 364 14.62 -31.41 -18.19
CA GLU A 364 15.21 -31.11 -19.48
C GLU A 364 14.18 -30.56 -20.48
N THR A 365 13.01 -31.18 -20.54
CA THR A 365 11.90 -30.68 -21.39
C THR A 365 11.52 -29.25 -21.04
N GLN A 366 11.34 -28.94 -19.75
CA GLN A 366 11.00 -27.60 -19.30
C GLN A 366 12.13 -26.58 -19.53
N ARG A 367 13.40 -26.98 -19.39
CA ARG A 367 14.56 -26.13 -19.73
C ARG A 367 14.60 -25.79 -21.21
N LYS A 368 14.28 -26.72 -22.09
CA LYS A 368 14.21 -26.45 -23.52
C LYS A 368 13.11 -25.45 -23.87
N GLU A 369 11.93 -25.63 -23.31
CA GLU A 369 10.80 -24.71 -23.47
C GLU A 369 11.13 -23.31 -22.93
N LEU A 370 11.79 -23.23 -21.77
CA LEU A 370 12.28 -21.99 -21.18
C LEU A 370 13.26 -21.25 -22.10
N LEU A 371 14.16 -21.99 -22.75
CA LEU A 371 15.13 -21.43 -23.70
C LEU A 371 14.43 -20.84 -24.92
N ASP A 372 13.41 -21.51 -25.44
CA ASP A 372 12.63 -21.07 -26.59
C ASP A 372 11.85 -19.78 -26.28
N PHE A 373 11.25 -19.66 -25.09
CA PHE A 373 10.62 -18.42 -24.66
C PHE A 373 11.62 -17.28 -24.48
N LYS A 374 12.81 -17.54 -23.93
CA LYS A 374 13.87 -16.52 -23.81
C LYS A 374 14.34 -16.02 -25.18
N LYS A 375 14.53 -16.91 -26.16
CA LYS A 375 14.84 -16.53 -27.54
C LYS A 375 13.72 -15.70 -28.18
N ALA A 376 12.46 -16.10 -27.97
CA ALA A 376 11.32 -15.34 -28.47
C ALA A 376 11.27 -13.92 -27.90
N LEU A 377 11.56 -13.75 -26.61
CA LEU A 377 11.63 -12.43 -25.96
C LEU A 377 12.74 -11.57 -26.56
N THR A 378 13.94 -12.11 -26.78
CA THR A 378 15.08 -11.41 -27.39
C THR A 378 14.74 -10.97 -28.82
N ASN A 379 14.13 -11.84 -29.62
CA ASN A 379 13.73 -11.52 -30.99
C ASN A 379 12.69 -10.37 -31.07
N ILE A 380 11.85 -10.21 -30.04
CA ILE A 380 10.89 -9.11 -29.98
C ILE A 380 11.62 -7.80 -29.64
N ASP A 381 12.68 -7.84 -28.79
CA ASP A 381 13.46 -6.67 -28.44
C ASP A 381 14.30 -6.16 -29.62
N ASP A 382 14.91 -7.05 -30.41
CA ASP A 382 15.75 -6.70 -31.55
C ASP A 382 14.96 -6.07 -32.70
N ARG A 383 13.66 -6.38 -32.85
CA ARG A 383 12.79 -5.75 -33.86
C ARG A 383 12.35 -4.32 -33.53
N ARG A 384 12.68 -3.83 -32.32
CA ARG A 384 12.38 -2.45 -31.86
C ARG A 384 13.58 -1.51 -32.01
N ARG A 385 14.77 -2.06 -32.35
CA ARG A 385 15.99 -1.31 -32.74
C ARG A 385 16.05 -1.16 -34.26
#